data_afb5ecc9380429cd1ea23eb1386140c9
#
_entry.id   afb5ecc9380429cd1ea23eb1386140c9
#
_cell.length_a   1.000
_cell.length_b   1.000
_cell.length_c   1.000
_cell.angle_alpha   90.00
_cell.angle_beta   90.00
_cell.angle_gamma   90.00
#
_symmetry.space_group_name_H-M   'P 1'
#
loop_
_entity.id
_entity.type
_entity.pdbx_description
1 polymer ?
#
loop_
_entity_poly.entity_id
_entity_poly.type
_entity_poly.pdbx_seq_one_letter_code
_entity_poly.pdbx_strand_id
1 'polypeptide(L)'
;EQGLPGVALCVANTYGPDDYQPTPHNAMLWKVASGKIGFTVNAGAPTVDIRDVAEAALLAEEYGRAGERYIIANEFISNRDFYALAAAECGSKPPRIIPFSVAYSIVWIVEHLCKLLRRKDYVASTDAVYLSNAFQKMDNSKALRELHWKPRPITETIRDSVAWFAQRD
;
A
#
# COMPACT_ATOMS: atom_id res chain seq x y z
N GLU A 1 -34.35 -5.50 -5.25
CA GLU A 1 -33.29 -5.90 -4.28
C GLU A 1 -33.40 -7.40 -4.08
N GLN A 2 -32.43 -8.17 -4.55
CA GLN A 2 -32.52 -9.65 -4.54
C GLN A 2 -32.00 -10.28 -3.25
N GLY A 3 -31.75 -9.48 -2.18
CA GLY A 3 -31.48 -9.98 -0.82
C GLY A 3 -30.28 -10.95 -0.73
N LEU A 4 -29.22 -10.76 -1.53
CA LEU A 4 -28.02 -11.57 -1.40
C LEU A 4 -27.37 -11.39 -0.02
N PRO A 5 -27.18 -12.46 0.76
CA PRO A 5 -26.47 -12.38 2.03
C PRO A 5 -24.98 -12.17 1.75
N GLY A 6 -24.52 -10.94 1.75
CA GLY A 6 -23.12 -10.60 1.48
C GLY A 6 -22.60 -9.52 2.40
N VAL A 7 -21.30 -9.51 2.62
CA VAL A 7 -20.54 -8.45 3.31
C VAL A 7 -19.55 -7.82 2.35
N ALA A 8 -19.25 -6.53 2.55
CA ALA A 8 -18.25 -5.82 1.77
C ALA A 8 -17.00 -5.57 2.62
N LEU A 9 -15.84 -6.04 2.15
CA LEU A 9 -14.56 -5.70 2.75
C LEU A 9 -13.93 -4.52 2.00
N CYS A 10 -13.74 -3.40 2.70
CA CYS A 10 -13.09 -2.20 2.18
C CYS A 10 -11.60 -2.26 2.54
N VAL A 11 -10.80 -2.80 1.62
CA VAL A 11 -9.38 -3.10 1.86
C VAL A 11 -8.50 -1.89 1.57
N ALA A 12 -7.55 -1.62 2.46
CA ALA A 12 -6.52 -0.59 2.33
C ALA A 12 -5.39 -1.01 1.36
N ASN A 13 -4.32 -0.19 1.25
CA ASN A 13 -3.15 -0.55 0.46
C ASN A 13 -2.51 -1.83 0.98
N THR A 14 -2.47 -2.85 0.14
CA THR A 14 -2.08 -4.20 0.51
C THR A 14 -0.61 -4.44 0.20
N TYR A 15 0.10 -4.98 1.19
CA TYR A 15 1.50 -5.42 1.09
C TYR A 15 1.62 -6.86 1.59
N GLY A 16 2.71 -7.54 1.26
CA GLY A 16 2.96 -8.90 1.74
C GLY A 16 3.86 -9.70 0.82
N PRO A 17 4.28 -10.88 1.27
CA PRO A 17 4.97 -11.86 0.43
C PRO A 17 4.06 -12.46 -0.63
N ASP A 18 4.58 -13.35 -1.45
CA ASP A 18 3.87 -14.13 -2.49
C ASP A 18 3.25 -13.31 -3.63
N ASP A 19 3.77 -12.09 -3.87
CA ASP A 19 3.38 -11.24 -4.98
C ASP A 19 4.11 -11.67 -6.28
N TYR A 20 3.63 -12.74 -6.92
CA TYR A 20 4.23 -13.33 -8.13
C TYR A 20 4.12 -12.45 -9.36
N GLN A 21 3.14 -11.55 -9.41
CA GLN A 21 3.02 -10.50 -10.41
C GLN A 21 3.13 -9.15 -9.71
N PRO A 22 4.36 -8.62 -9.53
CA PRO A 22 4.60 -7.49 -8.65
C PRO A 22 3.59 -6.36 -8.83
N THR A 23 2.75 -6.17 -7.81
CA THR A 23 1.81 -5.05 -7.79
C THR A 23 2.58 -3.73 -7.70
N PRO A 24 2.05 -2.61 -8.20
CA PRO A 24 2.75 -1.32 -8.17
C PRO A 24 3.26 -0.93 -6.78
N HIS A 25 2.50 -1.25 -5.72
CA HIS A 25 2.86 -0.94 -4.34
C HIS A 25 4.05 -1.79 -3.86
N ASN A 26 3.99 -3.10 -4.02
CA ASN A 26 5.08 -4.00 -3.64
C ASN A 26 6.33 -3.81 -4.51
N ALA A 27 6.16 -3.55 -5.81
CA ALA A 27 7.28 -3.22 -6.69
C ALA A 27 7.99 -1.93 -6.25
N MET A 28 7.23 -0.93 -5.80
CA MET A 28 7.80 0.31 -5.26
C MET A 28 8.53 0.06 -3.94
N LEU A 29 7.93 -0.72 -3.03
CA LEU A 29 8.55 -1.14 -1.78
C LEU A 29 9.93 -1.77 -2.03
N TRP A 30 10.01 -2.74 -2.95
CA TRP A 30 11.26 -3.42 -3.29
C TRP A 30 12.29 -2.47 -3.93
N LYS A 31 11.88 -1.61 -4.87
CA LYS A 31 12.79 -0.64 -5.50
C LYS A 31 13.40 0.33 -4.49
N VAL A 32 12.64 0.75 -3.49
CA VAL A 32 13.16 1.59 -2.40
C VAL A 32 14.04 0.78 -1.47
N ALA A 33 13.61 -0.40 -1.02
CA ALA A 33 14.38 -1.26 -0.13
C ALA A 33 15.74 -1.64 -0.73
N SER A 34 15.79 -1.96 -2.03
CA SER A 34 17.02 -2.26 -2.77
C SER A 34 17.86 -1.03 -3.16
N GLY A 35 17.46 0.18 -2.75
CA GLY A 35 18.18 1.42 -3.06
C GLY A 35 18.07 1.90 -4.52
N LYS A 36 17.25 1.26 -5.35
CA LYS A 36 17.01 1.62 -6.76
C LYS A 36 16.26 2.96 -6.90
N ILE A 37 15.50 3.36 -5.86
CA ILE A 37 14.80 4.66 -5.77
C ILE A 37 15.18 5.35 -4.47
N GLY A 38 15.82 6.52 -4.58
CA GLY A 38 16.36 7.29 -3.45
C GLY A 38 15.47 8.46 -3.01
N PHE A 39 14.23 8.57 -3.47
CA PHE A 39 13.32 9.65 -3.08
C PHE A 39 11.87 9.17 -3.02
N THR A 40 11.07 9.84 -2.20
CA THR A 40 9.61 9.61 -2.10
C THR A 40 8.91 10.92 -1.75
N VAL A 41 7.58 10.93 -1.93
CA VAL A 41 6.77 12.10 -1.61
C VAL A 41 6.42 12.15 -0.12
N ASN A 42 6.21 13.36 0.39
CA ASN A 42 5.68 13.55 1.74
C ASN A 42 4.18 13.22 1.76
N ALA A 43 3.88 11.95 1.91
CA ALA A 43 2.53 11.40 1.94
C ALA A 43 2.47 10.24 2.93
N GLY A 44 1.32 9.64 3.07
CA GLY A 44 1.12 8.41 3.85
C GLY A 44 -0.12 7.70 3.36
N ALA A 45 -0.29 6.46 3.79
CA ALA A 45 -1.45 5.67 3.41
C ALA A 45 -1.84 4.68 4.51
N PRO A 46 -3.13 4.31 4.59
CA PRO A 46 -3.54 3.16 5.35
C PRO A 46 -3.02 1.89 4.66
N THR A 47 -2.47 0.98 5.45
CA THR A 47 -1.82 -0.24 4.98
C THR A 47 -2.43 -1.47 5.62
N VAL A 48 -2.27 -2.62 4.99
CA VAL A 48 -2.66 -3.92 5.55
C VAL A 48 -1.81 -5.03 4.93
N ASP A 49 -1.57 -6.10 5.68
CA ASP A 49 -0.95 -7.32 5.16
C ASP A 49 -1.94 -8.15 4.34
N ILE A 50 -1.53 -8.71 3.21
CA ILE A 50 -2.39 -9.54 2.37
C ILE A 50 -2.91 -10.77 3.11
N ARG A 51 -2.10 -11.33 4.01
CA ARG A 51 -2.47 -12.49 4.84
C ARG A 51 -3.57 -12.13 5.84
N ASP A 52 -3.54 -10.91 6.39
CA ASP A 52 -4.58 -10.38 7.28
C ASP A 52 -5.88 -10.05 6.52
N VAL A 53 -5.76 -9.67 5.24
CA VAL A 53 -6.93 -9.52 4.36
C VAL A 53 -7.59 -10.88 4.12
N ALA A 54 -6.80 -11.92 3.85
CA ALA A 54 -7.32 -13.27 3.66
C ALA A 54 -7.99 -13.79 4.94
N GLU A 55 -7.38 -13.57 6.11
CA GLU A 55 -7.98 -13.91 7.40
C GLU A 55 -9.28 -13.14 7.64
N ALA A 56 -9.30 -11.83 7.35
CA ALA A 56 -10.51 -11.02 7.47
C ALA A 56 -11.65 -11.52 6.58
N ALA A 57 -11.33 -12.06 5.40
CA ALA A 57 -12.34 -12.64 4.51
C ALA A 57 -13.00 -13.88 5.12
N LEU A 58 -12.19 -14.78 5.72
CA LEU A 58 -12.71 -15.97 6.42
C LEU A 58 -13.52 -15.59 7.65
N LEU A 59 -13.03 -14.64 8.45
CA LEU A 59 -13.75 -14.13 9.61
C LEU A 59 -15.05 -13.42 9.23
N ALA A 60 -15.07 -12.74 8.09
CA ALA A 60 -16.28 -12.09 7.59
C ALA A 60 -17.34 -13.10 7.10
N GLU A 61 -16.93 -14.27 6.62
CA GLU A 61 -17.84 -15.38 6.31
C GLU A 61 -18.50 -15.93 7.60
N GLU A 62 -17.72 -16.03 8.69
CA GLU A 62 -18.19 -16.62 9.95
C GLU A 62 -18.97 -15.62 10.82
N TYR A 63 -18.47 -14.39 10.97
CA TYR A 63 -19.00 -13.39 11.92
C TYR A 63 -19.61 -12.16 11.25
N GLY A 64 -19.46 -12.02 9.93
CA GLY A 64 -19.94 -10.85 9.22
C GLY A 64 -21.47 -10.79 9.13
N ARG A 65 -22.01 -9.60 9.30
CA ARG A 65 -23.46 -9.37 9.16
C ARG A 65 -23.81 -9.00 7.72
N ALA A 66 -24.78 -9.68 7.14
CA ALA A 66 -25.23 -9.41 5.77
C ALA A 66 -25.61 -7.94 5.56
N GLY A 67 -25.17 -7.35 4.46
CA GLY A 67 -25.39 -5.95 4.11
C GLY A 67 -24.38 -4.96 4.75
N GLU A 68 -23.50 -5.43 5.63
CA GLU A 68 -22.55 -4.57 6.32
C GLU A 68 -21.23 -4.41 5.55
N ARG A 69 -20.49 -3.32 5.90
CA ARG A 69 -19.15 -3.03 5.39
C ARG A 69 -18.15 -3.06 6.53
N TYR A 70 -16.98 -3.65 6.26
CA TYR A 70 -15.88 -3.71 7.19
C TYR A 70 -14.62 -3.11 6.55
N ILE A 71 -14.01 -2.14 7.23
CA ILE A 71 -12.75 -1.54 6.79
C ILE A 71 -11.61 -2.44 7.26
N ILE A 72 -10.86 -2.98 6.28
CA ILE A 72 -9.71 -3.85 6.50
C ILE A 72 -8.45 -3.02 6.21
N ALA A 73 -8.06 -2.26 7.22
CA ALA A 73 -6.88 -1.43 7.25
C ALA A 73 -6.23 -1.60 8.61
N ASN A 74 -4.91 -1.84 8.66
CA ASN A 74 -4.23 -1.97 9.94
C ASN A 74 -3.91 -0.58 10.50
N GLU A 75 -2.91 0.09 9.94
CA GLU A 75 -2.47 1.40 10.42
C GLU A 75 -2.22 2.38 9.27
N PHE A 76 -2.29 3.66 9.59
CA PHE A 76 -1.83 4.71 8.69
C PHE A 76 -0.35 4.97 8.96
N ILE A 77 0.49 4.77 7.96
CA ILE A 77 1.93 5.02 8.07
C ILE A 77 2.39 6.06 7.04
N SER A 78 3.32 6.93 7.44
CA SER A 78 3.94 7.87 6.52
C SER A 78 4.87 7.15 5.53
N ASN A 79 4.99 7.66 4.31
CA ASN A 79 5.97 7.15 3.34
C ASN A 79 7.41 7.20 3.89
N ARG A 80 7.71 8.21 4.71
CA ARG A 80 9.01 8.34 5.37
C ARG A 80 9.31 7.11 6.21
N ASP A 81 8.40 6.77 7.13
CA ASP A 81 8.63 5.70 8.09
C ASP A 81 8.55 4.33 7.42
N PHE A 82 7.55 4.15 6.54
CA PHE A 82 7.37 2.92 5.78
C PHE A 82 8.61 2.54 4.96
N TYR A 83 9.12 3.48 4.16
CA TYR A 83 10.27 3.21 3.31
C TYR A 83 11.61 3.27 4.06
N ALA A 84 11.68 3.96 5.21
CA ALA A 84 12.85 3.87 6.08
C ALA A 84 12.98 2.47 6.70
N LEU A 85 11.88 1.87 7.14
CA LEU A 85 11.84 0.49 7.61
C LEU A 85 12.26 -0.48 6.50
N ALA A 86 11.70 -0.33 5.31
CA ALA A 86 12.05 -1.18 4.17
C ALA A 86 13.52 -1.07 3.76
N ALA A 87 14.08 0.13 3.76
CA ALA A 87 15.49 0.36 3.45
C ALA A 87 16.42 -0.29 4.50
N ALA A 88 16.03 -0.25 5.76
CA ALA A 88 16.77 -0.87 6.85
C ALA A 88 16.90 -2.39 6.70
N GLU A 89 15.88 -3.08 6.21
CA GLU A 89 15.90 -4.53 5.97
C GLU A 89 16.95 -4.97 4.94
N CYS A 90 17.29 -4.10 3.96
CA CYS A 90 18.34 -4.33 2.98
C CYS A 90 19.67 -3.61 3.30
N GLY A 91 19.77 -2.90 4.43
CA GLY A 91 20.94 -2.06 4.75
C GLY A 91 21.13 -0.90 3.77
N SER A 92 20.10 -0.49 3.05
CA SER A 92 20.14 0.62 2.11
C SER A 92 19.85 1.96 2.80
N LYS A 93 20.12 3.08 2.11
CA LYS A 93 19.81 4.41 2.64
C LYS A 93 18.32 4.70 2.50
N PRO A 94 17.66 5.25 3.53
CA PRO A 94 16.27 5.66 3.42
C PRO A 94 16.10 6.74 2.34
N PRO A 95 14.96 6.76 1.63
CA PRO A 95 14.73 7.71 0.55
C PRO A 95 14.58 9.15 1.11
N ARG A 96 15.02 10.12 0.31
CA ARG A 96 14.80 11.53 0.60
C ARG A 96 13.34 11.91 0.37
N ILE A 97 12.78 12.67 1.30
CA ILE A 97 11.42 13.19 1.15
C ILE A 97 11.45 14.45 0.29
N ILE A 98 10.67 14.46 -0.77
CA ILE A 98 10.46 15.65 -1.60
C ILE A 98 9.08 16.25 -1.31
N PRO A 99 8.94 17.59 -1.31
CA PRO A 99 7.65 18.24 -1.15
C PRO A 99 6.67 17.81 -2.24
N PHE A 100 5.38 17.72 -1.88
CA PHE A 100 4.32 17.32 -2.81
C PHE A 100 4.29 18.17 -4.08
N SER A 101 4.40 19.51 -3.95
CA SER A 101 4.41 20.43 -5.09
C SER A 101 5.53 20.16 -6.08
N VAL A 102 6.72 19.80 -5.58
CA VAL A 102 7.88 19.46 -6.41
C VAL A 102 7.65 18.13 -7.12
N ALA A 103 7.19 17.13 -6.39
CA ALA A 103 6.87 15.79 -6.95
C ALA A 103 5.80 15.89 -8.03
N TYR A 104 4.72 16.62 -7.75
CA TYR A 104 3.62 16.86 -8.68
C TYR A 104 4.10 17.54 -9.97
N SER A 105 4.91 18.59 -9.84
CA SER A 105 5.45 19.32 -11.00
C SER A 105 6.35 18.42 -11.87
N ILE A 106 7.22 17.61 -11.25
CA ILE A 106 8.09 16.68 -11.97
C ILE A 106 7.25 15.65 -12.73
N VAL A 107 6.30 15.01 -12.05
CA VAL A 107 5.46 13.98 -12.66
C VAL A 107 4.59 14.58 -13.77
N TRP A 108 4.07 15.77 -13.58
CA TRP A 108 3.29 16.48 -14.59
C TRP A 108 4.12 16.74 -15.88
N ILE A 109 5.35 17.23 -15.72
CA ILE A 109 6.26 17.44 -16.86
C ILE A 109 6.56 16.13 -17.57
N VAL A 110 6.93 15.08 -16.82
CA VAL A 110 7.26 13.76 -17.37
C VAL A 110 6.07 13.15 -18.11
N GLU A 111 4.88 13.21 -17.52
CA GLU A 111 3.65 12.71 -18.12
C GLU A 111 3.33 13.42 -19.44
N HIS A 112 3.48 14.74 -19.50
CA HIS A 112 3.23 15.52 -20.72
C HIS A 112 4.29 15.24 -21.80
N LEU A 113 5.56 15.12 -21.43
CA LEU A 113 6.62 14.73 -22.37
C LEU A 113 6.40 13.30 -22.91
N CYS A 114 6.02 12.36 -22.07
CA CYS A 114 5.71 11.00 -22.50
C CYS A 114 4.50 10.96 -23.44
N LYS A 115 3.46 11.72 -23.17
CA LYS A 115 2.30 11.88 -24.05
C LYS A 115 2.71 12.47 -25.41
N LEU A 116 3.54 13.51 -25.42
CA LEU A 116 4.05 14.14 -26.64
C LEU A 116 4.90 13.16 -27.48
N LEU A 117 5.73 12.36 -26.80
CA LEU A 117 6.59 11.34 -27.43
C LEU A 117 5.85 10.03 -27.72
N ARG A 118 4.52 9.96 -27.46
CA ARG A 118 3.69 8.74 -27.61
C ARG A 118 4.21 7.54 -26.82
N ARG A 119 4.94 7.76 -25.74
CA ARG A 119 5.38 6.71 -24.82
C ARG A 119 4.33 6.48 -23.75
N LYS A 120 4.02 5.19 -23.47
CA LYS A 120 3.06 4.79 -22.43
C LYS A 120 3.72 4.37 -21.11
N ASP A 121 5.04 4.27 -21.09
CA ASP A 121 5.81 3.71 -19.98
C ASP A 121 6.25 4.81 -19.00
N TYR A 122 5.29 5.48 -18.34
CA TYR A 122 5.62 6.37 -17.25
C TYR A 122 5.29 5.73 -15.90
N VAL A 123 6.21 5.90 -14.95
CA VAL A 123 6.22 5.20 -13.65
C VAL A 123 5.15 5.73 -12.68
N ALA A 124 4.69 6.96 -12.88
CA ALA A 124 3.65 7.58 -12.05
C ALA A 124 2.81 8.54 -12.88
N SER A 125 1.53 8.64 -12.56
CA SER A 125 0.62 9.67 -13.09
C SER A 125 0.43 10.79 -12.09
N THR A 126 0.03 11.96 -12.57
CA THR A 126 -0.36 13.09 -11.72
C THR A 126 -1.51 12.72 -10.79
N ASP A 127 -2.44 11.90 -11.25
CA ASP A 127 -3.56 11.40 -10.44
C ASP A 127 -3.09 10.52 -9.29
N ALA A 128 -2.10 9.65 -9.52
CA ALA A 128 -1.54 8.80 -8.47
C ALA A 128 -0.84 9.63 -7.38
N VAL A 129 -0.10 10.67 -7.77
CA VAL A 129 0.53 11.59 -6.82
C VAL A 129 -0.52 12.38 -6.04
N TYR A 130 -1.58 12.85 -6.70
CA TYR A 130 -2.68 13.55 -6.04
C TYR A 130 -3.39 12.66 -5.03
N LEU A 131 -3.77 11.45 -5.43
CA LEU A 131 -4.43 10.48 -4.57
C LEU A 131 -3.59 10.11 -3.36
N SER A 132 -2.27 9.96 -3.52
CA SER A 132 -1.37 9.64 -2.40
C SER A 132 -1.39 10.70 -1.28
N ASN A 133 -1.68 11.95 -1.61
CA ASN A 133 -1.81 13.04 -0.64
C ASN A 133 -3.22 13.15 -0.03
N ALA A 134 -4.20 12.49 -0.62
CA ALA A 134 -5.59 12.52 -0.17
C ALA A 134 -5.94 11.41 0.86
N PHE A 135 -5.06 10.43 1.02
CA PHE A 135 -5.30 9.35 1.97
C PHE A 135 -5.36 9.84 3.42
N GLN A 136 -6.33 9.31 4.15
CA GLN A 136 -6.55 9.58 5.56
C GLN A 136 -6.52 8.28 6.36
N LYS A 137 -6.39 8.43 7.68
CA LYS A 137 -6.55 7.31 8.60
C LYS A 137 -7.95 6.72 8.47
N MET A 138 -8.02 5.41 8.35
CA MET A 138 -9.28 4.65 8.28
C MET A 138 -9.60 4.05 9.66
N ASP A 139 -10.88 4.09 10.04
CA ASP A 139 -11.33 3.47 11.29
C ASP A 139 -11.71 2.01 11.03
N ASN A 140 -10.89 1.11 11.53
CA ASN A 140 -11.08 -0.34 11.45
C ASN A 140 -11.74 -0.94 12.71
N SER A 141 -12.15 -0.11 13.67
CA SER A 141 -12.64 -0.56 14.99
C SER A 141 -13.83 -1.52 14.90
N LYS A 142 -14.67 -1.37 13.87
CA LYS A 142 -15.77 -2.28 13.61
C LYS A 142 -15.28 -3.69 13.23
N ALA A 143 -14.28 -3.80 12.35
CA ALA A 143 -13.70 -5.09 11.97
C ALA A 143 -13.04 -5.78 13.16
N LEU A 144 -12.30 -5.04 13.98
CA LEU A 144 -11.66 -5.57 15.19
C LEU A 144 -12.70 -6.14 16.17
N ARG A 145 -13.83 -5.44 16.38
CA ARG A 145 -14.87 -5.88 17.34
C ARG A 145 -15.76 -7.00 16.80
N GLU A 146 -16.27 -6.84 15.59
CA GLU A 146 -17.34 -7.70 15.08
C GLU A 146 -16.81 -8.95 14.37
N LEU A 147 -15.62 -8.84 13.71
CA LEU A 147 -14.97 -9.98 13.07
C LEU A 147 -13.91 -10.62 13.98
N HIS A 148 -13.63 -10.06 15.16
CA HIS A 148 -12.51 -10.49 16.01
C HIS A 148 -11.14 -10.47 15.31
N TRP A 149 -11.01 -9.65 14.26
CA TRP A 149 -9.84 -9.55 13.42
C TRP A 149 -8.65 -8.96 14.18
N LYS A 150 -7.45 -9.53 13.98
CA LYS A 150 -6.22 -9.11 14.68
C LYS A 150 -5.08 -8.98 13.68
N PRO A 151 -4.92 -7.79 13.04
CA PRO A 151 -3.86 -7.58 12.07
C PRO A 151 -2.47 -7.63 12.72
N ARG A 152 -1.48 -8.11 11.96
CA ARG A 152 -0.07 -8.13 12.37
C ARG A 152 0.56 -6.74 12.29
N PRO A 153 1.64 -6.48 13.04
CA PRO A 153 2.38 -5.22 12.94
C PRO A 153 2.91 -4.99 11.52
N ILE A 154 2.85 -3.76 11.02
CA ILE A 154 3.33 -3.43 9.67
C ILE A 154 4.82 -3.69 9.47
N THR A 155 5.60 -3.65 10.54
CA THR A 155 7.04 -3.99 10.52
C THR A 155 7.28 -5.44 10.09
N GLU A 156 6.41 -6.37 10.50
CA GLU A 156 6.46 -7.77 10.08
C GLU A 156 6.13 -7.89 8.59
N THR A 157 5.08 -7.21 8.14
CA THR A 157 4.69 -7.17 6.72
C THR A 157 5.82 -6.66 5.84
N ILE A 158 6.48 -5.56 6.24
CA ILE A 158 7.59 -4.96 5.47
C ILE A 158 8.75 -5.95 5.40
N ARG A 159 9.17 -6.51 6.54
CA ARG A 159 10.27 -7.47 6.62
C ARG A 159 10.01 -8.67 5.71
N ASP A 160 8.84 -9.28 5.82
CA ASP A 160 8.50 -10.49 5.07
C ASP A 160 8.37 -10.21 3.57
N SER A 161 7.82 -9.05 3.19
CA SER A 161 7.74 -8.61 1.79
C SER A 161 9.14 -8.41 1.20
N VAL A 162 10.01 -7.69 1.92
CA VAL A 162 11.40 -7.43 1.47
C VAL A 162 12.18 -8.74 1.35
N ALA A 163 12.07 -9.63 2.35
CA ALA A 163 12.74 -10.92 2.33
C ALA A 163 12.29 -11.79 1.13
N TRP A 164 10.99 -11.77 0.81
CA TRP A 164 10.45 -12.50 -0.32
C TRP A 164 10.99 -12.00 -1.68
N PHE A 165 11.05 -10.68 -1.88
CA PHE A 165 11.63 -10.10 -3.10
C PHE A 165 13.14 -10.32 -3.20
N ALA A 166 13.88 -10.24 -2.08
CA ALA A 166 15.31 -10.48 -2.06
C ALA A 166 15.73 -11.89 -2.49
N GLN A 167 14.85 -12.88 -2.35
CA GLN A 167 15.10 -14.25 -2.81
C GLN A 167 14.88 -14.44 -4.32
N ARG A 168 14.31 -13.46 -5.01
CA ARG A 168 13.86 -13.57 -6.41
C ARG A 168 14.56 -12.58 -7.36
N ASP A 169 15.35 -11.61 -6.86
CA ASP A 169 16.13 -10.63 -7.63
C ASP A 169 17.56 -11.14 -7.84
#